data_9b57269b70d32efd1a0faa653d02e6a2
#
_entry.id   9b57269b70d32efd1a0faa653d02e6a2
#
_cell.length_a   1.000
_cell.length_b   1.000
_cell.length_c   1.000
_cell.angle_alpha   90.00
_cell.angle_beta   90.00
_cell.angle_gamma   90.00
#
_symmetry.space_group_name_H-M   'P 1'
#
loop_
_entity.id
_entity.type
_entity.pdbx_description
1 polymer ?
#
loop_
_entity_poly.entity_id
_entity_poly.type
_entity_poly.pdbx_seq_one_letter_code
_entity_poly.pdbx_strand_id
1 'polypeptide(L)'
;NIYTHLIKSHRQSYLYHELSELLDDERYKIALLCKAISAQREEKFRQRMRFTLAGLLFRKDKARARYELDKCIAMRKQLGYSITWEMQNLAASLEEITPVSEADEKSFYREQEVVLKELVR
;
A
#
# COMPACT_ATOMS: atom_id res chain seq x y z
N ASN A 1 19.95 17.92 1.95
CA ASN A 1 18.93 18.86 1.49
C ASN A 1 17.65 18.10 1.12
N ILE A 2 16.59 18.83 0.85
CA ILE A 2 15.27 18.25 0.54
C ILE A 2 15.34 17.32 -0.67
N TYR A 3 16.09 17.70 -1.68
CA TYR A 3 16.22 16.95 -2.91
C TYR A 3 16.86 15.57 -2.68
N THR A 4 17.95 15.53 -1.95
CA THR A 4 18.63 14.29 -1.59
C THR A 4 17.73 13.40 -0.77
N HIS A 5 16.95 14.00 0.12
CA HIS A 5 16.03 13.29 0.99
C HIS A 5 14.90 12.61 0.21
N LEU A 6 14.34 13.29 -0.80
CA LEU A 6 13.30 12.74 -1.66
C LEU A 6 13.82 11.58 -2.50
N ILE A 7 15.03 11.70 -3.04
CA ILE A 7 15.65 10.62 -3.84
C ILE A 7 15.86 9.39 -2.97
N LYS A 8 16.36 9.56 -1.75
CA LYS A 8 16.60 8.47 -0.82
C LYS A 8 15.30 7.76 -0.44
N SER A 9 14.26 8.53 -0.13
CA SER A 9 12.95 8.01 0.24
C SER A 9 12.34 7.19 -0.91
N HIS A 10 12.40 7.71 -2.13
CA HIS A 10 11.87 7.04 -3.31
C HIS A 10 12.62 5.72 -3.58
N ARG A 11 13.94 5.74 -3.47
CA ARG A 11 14.77 4.54 -3.67
C ARG A 11 14.45 3.45 -2.64
N GLN A 12 14.32 3.82 -1.37
CA GLN A 12 13.98 2.87 -0.30
C GLN A 12 12.60 2.25 -0.54
N SER A 13 11.62 3.07 -0.88
CA SER A 13 10.27 2.60 -1.18
C SER A 13 10.29 1.58 -2.33
N TYR A 14 11.01 1.90 -3.40
CA TYR A 14 11.11 1.03 -4.56
C TYR A 14 11.74 -0.32 -4.21
N LEU A 15 12.80 -0.31 -3.39
CA LEU A 15 13.46 -1.54 -2.97
C LEU A 15 12.55 -2.44 -2.13
N TYR A 16 11.79 -1.86 -1.21
CA TYR A 16 10.81 -2.63 -0.43
C TYR A 16 9.74 -3.23 -1.31
N HIS A 17 9.26 -2.47 -2.29
CA HIS A 17 8.26 -2.95 -3.23
C HIS A 17 8.79 -4.13 -4.05
N GLU A 18 9.99 -4.02 -4.61
CA GLU A 18 10.61 -5.11 -5.37
C GLU A 18 10.79 -6.35 -4.51
N LEU A 19 11.26 -6.17 -3.27
CA LEU A 19 11.47 -7.29 -2.36
C LEU A 19 10.16 -8.00 -2.05
N SER A 20 9.06 -7.25 -1.92
CA SER A 20 7.74 -7.85 -1.68
C SER A 20 7.31 -8.76 -2.82
N GLU A 21 7.70 -8.45 -4.04
CA GLU A 21 7.35 -9.26 -5.22
C GLU A 21 8.10 -10.60 -5.25
N LEU A 22 9.26 -10.67 -4.58
CA LEU A 22 10.10 -11.87 -4.57
C LEU A 22 9.68 -12.89 -3.51
N LEU A 23 8.83 -12.51 -2.56
CA LEU A 23 8.44 -13.38 -1.46
C LEU A 23 7.11 -14.07 -1.76
N ASP A 24 6.98 -15.32 -1.31
CA ASP A 24 5.76 -16.09 -1.46
C ASP A 24 4.83 -15.94 -0.25
N ASP A 25 5.38 -15.65 0.93
CA ASP A 25 4.60 -15.51 2.16
C ASP A 25 3.85 -14.17 2.16
N GLU A 26 2.51 -14.24 2.10
CA GLU A 26 1.66 -13.05 2.06
C GLU A 26 1.85 -12.13 3.28
N ARG A 27 2.13 -12.71 4.45
CA ARG A 27 2.36 -11.94 5.67
C ARG A 27 3.53 -10.98 5.49
N TYR A 28 4.62 -11.45 4.92
CA TYR A 28 5.80 -10.62 4.66
C TYR A 28 5.61 -9.68 3.48
N LYS A 29 4.85 -10.11 2.46
CA LYS A 29 4.49 -9.22 1.35
C LYS A 29 3.72 -8.01 1.86
N ILE A 30 2.72 -8.22 2.71
CA ILE A 30 1.92 -7.15 3.30
C ILE A 30 2.82 -6.22 4.11
N ALA A 31 3.69 -6.77 4.95
CA ALA A 31 4.58 -5.97 5.79
C ALA A 31 5.54 -5.12 4.95
N LEU A 32 6.10 -5.67 3.88
CA LEU A 32 7.01 -4.95 3.00
C LEU A 32 6.29 -3.86 2.21
N LEU A 33 5.07 -4.12 1.75
CA LEU A 33 4.27 -3.10 1.06
C LEU A 33 3.90 -1.95 2.00
N CYS A 34 3.54 -2.25 3.24
CA CYS A 34 3.29 -1.21 4.25
C CYS A 34 4.56 -0.35 4.47
N LYS A 35 5.72 -0.99 4.53
CA LYS A 35 6.98 -0.27 4.67
C LYS A 35 7.29 0.57 3.44
N ALA A 36 7.06 0.04 2.26
CA ALA A 36 7.26 0.77 1.00
C ALA A 36 6.37 2.02 0.94
N ILE A 37 5.11 1.88 1.30
CA ILE A 37 4.17 3.01 1.32
C ILE A 37 4.62 4.05 2.35
N SER A 38 5.01 3.61 3.56
CA SER A 38 5.48 4.51 4.62
C SER A 38 6.77 5.24 4.24
N ALA A 39 7.67 4.58 3.52
CA ALA A 39 8.93 5.18 3.08
C ALA A 39 8.74 6.17 1.94
N GLN A 40 7.66 6.05 1.16
CA GLN A 40 7.38 6.96 0.05
C GLN A 40 6.60 8.16 0.55
N ARG A 41 7.16 9.36 0.42
CA ARG A 41 6.54 10.59 0.90
C ARG A 41 5.52 11.18 -0.07
N GLU A 42 5.64 10.85 -1.36
CA GLU A 42 4.77 11.40 -2.41
C GLU A 42 3.61 10.44 -2.67
N GLU A 43 2.39 10.88 -2.39
CA GLU A 43 1.20 10.04 -2.58
C GLU A 43 1.06 9.56 -4.02
N LYS A 44 1.45 10.38 -5.00
CA LYS A 44 1.37 10.00 -6.41
C LYS A 44 2.19 8.77 -6.76
N PHE A 45 3.24 8.46 -5.98
CA PHE A 45 4.07 7.28 -6.19
C PHE A 45 3.64 6.09 -5.34
N ARG A 46 2.64 6.28 -4.47
CA ARG A 46 2.12 5.21 -3.60
C ARG A 46 1.01 4.40 -4.26
N GLN A 47 0.37 4.93 -5.29
CA GLN A 47 -0.88 4.37 -5.80
C GLN A 47 -0.76 2.90 -6.21
N ARG A 48 0.32 2.53 -6.86
CA ARG A 48 0.54 1.15 -7.32
C ARG A 48 0.71 0.18 -6.16
N MET A 49 1.47 0.59 -5.16
CA MET A 49 1.68 -0.19 -3.95
C MET A 49 0.39 -0.34 -3.16
N ARG A 50 -0.41 0.72 -3.09
CA ARG A 50 -1.70 0.65 -2.41
C ARG A 50 -2.66 -0.31 -3.09
N PHE A 51 -2.66 -0.34 -4.42
CA PHE A 51 -3.50 -1.29 -5.15
C PHE A 51 -3.06 -2.73 -4.88
N THR A 52 -1.78 -3.01 -4.93
CA THR A 52 -1.24 -4.34 -4.62
C THR A 52 -1.59 -4.77 -3.20
N LEU A 53 -1.42 -3.85 -2.24
CA LEU A 53 -1.77 -4.12 -0.84
C LEU A 53 -3.26 -4.38 -0.68
N ALA A 54 -4.12 -3.60 -1.34
CA ALA A 54 -5.56 -3.81 -1.30
C ALA A 54 -5.94 -5.21 -1.79
N GLY A 55 -5.31 -5.67 -2.87
CA GLY A 55 -5.53 -7.02 -3.39
C GLY A 55 -5.16 -8.11 -2.40
N LEU A 56 -4.03 -7.94 -1.70
CA LEU A 56 -3.59 -8.89 -0.68
C LEU A 56 -4.50 -8.88 0.55
N LEU A 57 -5.01 -7.72 0.92
CA LEU A 57 -5.88 -7.58 2.09
C LEU A 57 -7.33 -7.98 1.82
N PHE A 58 -7.73 -8.10 0.57
CA PHE A 58 -9.13 -8.32 0.20
C PHE A 58 -9.77 -9.51 0.92
N ARG A 59 -9.03 -10.60 1.09
CA ARG A 59 -9.54 -11.80 1.75
C ARG A 59 -9.38 -11.77 3.27
N LYS A 60 -8.53 -10.91 3.78
CA LYS A 60 -8.16 -10.88 5.20
C LYS A 60 -8.85 -9.75 5.97
N ASP A 61 -8.93 -8.57 5.36
CA ASP A 61 -9.46 -7.38 6.00
C ASP A 61 -10.01 -6.44 4.93
N LYS A 62 -11.27 -6.61 4.61
CA LYS A 62 -11.91 -5.85 3.53
C LYS A 62 -11.98 -4.36 3.83
N ALA A 63 -12.12 -3.97 5.10
CA ALA A 63 -12.18 -2.57 5.47
C ALA A 63 -10.84 -1.86 5.18
N ARG A 64 -9.71 -2.53 5.45
CA ARG A 64 -8.38 -2.00 5.09
C ARG A 64 -8.16 -2.01 3.58
N ALA A 65 -8.60 -3.07 2.92
CA ALA A 65 -8.50 -3.17 1.46
C ALA A 65 -9.23 -1.98 0.83
N ARG A 66 -10.42 -1.65 1.33
CA ARG A 66 -11.16 -0.50 0.84
C ARG A 66 -10.41 0.82 1.06
N TYR A 67 -9.84 1.01 2.24
CA TYR A 67 -9.06 2.22 2.52
C TYR A 67 -7.93 2.41 1.50
N GLU A 68 -7.14 1.35 1.28
CA GLU A 68 -6.00 1.43 0.36
C GLU A 68 -6.45 1.66 -1.08
N LEU A 69 -7.50 0.99 -1.49
CA LEU A 69 -8.04 1.15 -2.84
C LEU A 69 -8.60 2.56 -3.06
N ASP A 70 -9.34 3.09 -2.08
CA ASP A 70 -9.90 4.43 -2.17
C ASP A 70 -8.79 5.48 -2.34
N LYS A 71 -7.70 5.34 -1.60
CA LYS A 71 -6.54 6.24 -1.73
C LYS A 71 -5.89 6.13 -3.11
N CYS A 72 -5.76 4.92 -3.62
CA CYS A 72 -5.21 4.68 -4.95
C CYS A 72 -6.07 5.35 -6.03
N ILE A 73 -7.38 5.10 -6.01
CA ILE A 73 -8.31 5.62 -7.00
C ILE A 73 -8.37 7.16 -6.93
N ALA A 74 -8.44 7.72 -5.72
CA ALA A 74 -8.48 9.17 -5.56
C ALA A 74 -7.26 9.84 -6.18
N MET A 75 -6.07 9.28 -5.96
CA MET A 75 -4.85 9.83 -6.53
C MET A 75 -4.81 9.72 -8.05
N ARG A 76 -5.24 8.58 -8.61
CA ARG A 76 -5.30 8.42 -10.06
C ARG A 76 -6.24 9.43 -10.70
N LYS A 77 -7.41 9.67 -10.09
CA LYS A 77 -8.34 10.68 -10.57
C LYS A 77 -7.73 12.08 -10.53
N GLN A 78 -7.03 12.40 -9.45
CA GLN A 78 -6.36 13.69 -9.29
C GLN A 78 -5.29 13.91 -10.36
N LEU A 79 -4.58 12.85 -10.74
CA LEU A 79 -3.53 12.90 -11.77
C LEU A 79 -4.07 12.78 -13.19
N GLY A 80 -5.36 12.56 -13.36
CA GLY A 80 -5.96 12.36 -14.68
C GLY A 80 -5.68 10.99 -15.29
N TYR A 81 -5.29 10.02 -14.48
CA TYR A 81 -5.03 8.66 -14.94
C TYR A 81 -6.33 7.85 -14.97
N SER A 82 -6.44 6.93 -15.92
CA SER A 82 -7.60 6.04 -16.00
C SER A 82 -7.64 5.08 -14.81
N ILE A 83 -8.86 4.74 -14.41
CA ILE A 83 -9.07 3.70 -13.39
C ILE A 83 -9.12 2.36 -14.14
N THR A 84 -8.20 1.47 -13.85
CA THR A 84 -8.11 0.20 -14.59
C THR A 84 -9.31 -0.69 -14.30
N TRP A 85 -9.52 -1.65 -15.19
CA TRP A 85 -10.61 -2.62 -15.03
C TRP A 85 -10.48 -3.42 -13.74
N GLU A 86 -9.26 -3.81 -13.39
CA GLU A 86 -8.98 -4.54 -12.15
C GLU A 86 -9.33 -3.69 -10.91
N MET A 87 -9.02 -2.40 -10.94
CA MET A 87 -9.37 -1.48 -9.86
C MET A 87 -10.88 -1.33 -9.73
N GLN A 88 -11.58 -1.23 -10.87
CA GLN A 88 -13.04 -1.12 -10.88
C GLN A 88 -13.70 -2.37 -10.31
N ASN A 89 -13.19 -3.55 -10.67
CA ASN A 89 -13.72 -4.82 -10.15
C ASN A 89 -13.51 -4.94 -8.64
N LEU A 90 -12.33 -4.59 -8.16
CA LEU A 90 -12.05 -4.64 -6.73
C LEU A 90 -12.94 -3.63 -5.99
N ALA A 91 -13.12 -2.44 -6.54
CA ALA A 91 -13.99 -1.41 -5.95
C ALA A 91 -15.44 -1.90 -5.85
N ALA A 92 -15.94 -2.56 -6.91
CA ALA A 92 -17.29 -3.12 -6.89
C ALA A 92 -17.44 -4.19 -5.80
N SER A 93 -16.41 -5.00 -5.58
CA SER A 93 -16.43 -6.03 -4.55
C SER A 93 -16.38 -5.46 -3.13
N LEU A 94 -15.94 -4.21 -2.98
CA LEU A 94 -15.81 -3.55 -1.68
C LEU A 94 -16.84 -2.44 -1.48
N GLU A 95 -17.80 -2.30 -2.39
CA GLU A 95 -18.75 -1.18 -2.42
C GLU A 95 -19.49 -0.96 -1.10
N GLU A 96 -19.91 -2.04 -0.45
CA GLU A 96 -20.67 -1.97 0.80
C GLU A 96 -19.81 -2.02 2.06
N ILE A 97 -18.51 -2.07 1.89
CA ILE A 97 -17.57 -2.17 3.02
C ILE A 97 -17.18 -0.76 3.46
N THR A 98 -17.32 -0.48 4.75
CA THR A 98 -16.84 0.77 5.33
C THR A 98 -15.34 0.71 5.52
N PRO A 99 -14.57 1.67 4.96
CA PRO A 99 -13.11 1.64 5.13
C PRO A 99 -12.71 1.96 6.57
N VAL A 100 -11.52 1.47 6.96
CA VAL A 100 -10.94 1.87 8.24
C VAL A 100 -10.55 3.35 8.20
N SER A 101 -10.36 3.96 9.37
CA SER A 101 -9.89 5.33 9.46
C SER A 101 -8.40 5.43 9.11
N GLU A 102 -7.95 6.64 8.79
CA GLU A 102 -6.53 6.89 8.57
C GLU A 102 -5.68 6.53 9.78
N ALA A 103 -6.17 6.83 10.99
CA ALA A 103 -5.47 6.50 12.23
C ALA A 103 -5.31 4.99 12.40
N ASP A 104 -6.36 4.23 12.10
CA ASP A 104 -6.30 2.77 12.16
C ASP A 104 -5.29 2.21 11.17
N GLU A 105 -5.25 2.77 9.96
CA GLU A 105 -4.31 2.30 8.96
C GLU A 105 -2.86 2.62 9.33
N LYS A 106 -2.62 3.77 9.92
CA LYS A 106 -1.28 4.13 10.41
C LYS A 106 -0.84 3.20 11.55
N SER A 107 -1.76 2.82 12.43
CA SER A 107 -1.49 1.83 13.47
C SER A 107 -1.13 0.48 12.87
N PHE A 108 -1.86 0.06 11.85
CA PHE A 108 -1.59 -1.20 11.15
C PHE A 108 -0.18 -1.18 10.54
N TYR A 109 0.21 -0.09 9.91
CA TYR A 109 1.56 0.03 9.33
C TYR A 109 2.63 -0.13 10.42
N ARG A 110 2.43 0.45 11.59
CA ARG A 110 3.38 0.29 12.71
C ARG A 110 3.46 -1.15 13.20
N GLU A 111 2.31 -1.83 13.29
CA GLU A 111 2.26 -3.24 13.67
C GLU A 111 3.03 -4.10 12.68
N GLN A 112 2.96 -3.77 11.38
CA GLN A 112 3.65 -4.53 10.35
C GLN A 112 5.17 -4.41 10.45
N GLU A 113 5.71 -3.39 11.08
CA GLU A 113 7.14 -3.28 11.30
C GLU A 113 7.66 -4.40 12.23
N VAL A 114 6.84 -4.88 13.15
CA VAL A 114 7.19 -6.02 14.00
C VAL A 114 7.35 -7.28 13.14
N VAL A 115 6.47 -7.46 12.15
CA VAL A 115 6.55 -8.59 11.22
C VAL A 115 7.86 -8.53 10.42
N LEU A 116 8.27 -7.34 9.99
CA LEU A 116 9.53 -7.17 9.25
C LEU A 116 10.75 -7.55 10.09
N LYS A 117 10.71 -7.26 11.38
CA LYS A 117 11.80 -7.64 12.28
C LYS A 117 11.98 -9.16 12.34
N GLU A 118 10.88 -9.92 12.24
CA GLU A 118 10.93 -11.37 12.18
C GLU A 118 11.62 -11.85 10.89
N LEU A 119 11.37 -11.16 9.79
CA LEU A 119 11.92 -11.52 8.48
C LEU A 119 13.47 -11.41 8.45
N VAL A 120 14.04 -10.45 9.15
CA VAL A 120 15.49 -10.18 9.12
C VAL A 120 16.27 -10.86 10.23
N ARG A 121 15.64 -11.68 11.02
CA ARG A 121 16.31 -12.45 12.09
C ARG A 121 16.99 -13.69 11.54
#